data_186c4a01666c3261dfe5a0d258d4458d
#
_entry.id   186c4a01666c3261dfe5a0d258d4458d
#
_cell.length_a   1.000
_cell.length_b   1.000
_cell.length_c   1.000
_cell.angle_alpha   90.00
_cell.angle_beta   90.00
_cell.angle_gamma   90.00
#
_symmetry.space_group_name_H-M   'P 1'
#
loop_
_entity.id
_entity.type
_entity.pdbx_description
1 polymer ?
#
loop_
_entity_poly.entity_id
_entity_poly.type
_entity_poly.pdbx_seq_one_letter_code
_entity_poly.pdbx_strand_id
1 'polypeptide(L)'
;MNLVFTGGDSSLQKMVASTDRGLLVTRLWYIREVDPYEKVMTGMTRDGLFLVENGRVAGAARNFRFNQSLIEMLNNVELLGPAVRATGEEAFEMVVPAMKVRDFHFSEVTKF
;
A
#
# COMPACT_ATOMS: atom_id res chain seq x y z
N MET A 1 14.00 13.90 5.76
CA MET A 1 12.63 14.41 5.98
C MET A 1 11.86 13.46 6.88
N ASN A 2 11.25 13.98 7.90
CA ASN A 2 10.42 13.19 8.80
C ASN A 2 8.95 13.42 8.46
N LEU A 3 8.22 12.33 8.27
CA LEU A 3 6.79 12.37 7.97
C LEU A 3 6.02 11.75 9.14
N VAL A 4 5.02 12.49 9.62
CA VAL A 4 4.08 11.99 10.63
C VAL A 4 2.69 12.00 10.03
N PHE A 5 2.07 10.83 9.97
CA PHE A 5 0.72 10.65 9.45
C PHE A 5 -0.18 10.15 10.58
N THR A 6 -1.25 10.87 10.85
CA THR A 6 -2.19 10.48 11.90
C THR A 6 -2.90 9.19 11.53
N GLY A 7 -2.81 8.19 12.40
CA GLY A 7 -3.43 6.90 12.16
C GLY A 7 -4.86 6.82 12.69
N GLY A 8 -5.45 5.65 12.49
CA GLY A 8 -6.72 5.24 13.05
C GLY A 8 -6.54 4.14 14.09
N ASP A 9 -7.55 3.32 14.27
CA ASP A 9 -7.55 2.25 15.27
C ASP A 9 -7.85 0.85 14.69
N SER A 10 -7.89 0.72 13.37
CA SER A 10 -8.17 -0.56 12.73
C SER A 10 -6.91 -1.43 12.68
N SER A 11 -7.02 -2.66 13.19
CA SER A 11 -5.91 -3.62 13.11
C SER A 11 -5.74 -4.15 11.70
N LEU A 12 -4.54 -4.66 11.40
CA LEU A 12 -4.27 -5.35 10.14
C LEU A 12 -5.22 -6.54 9.98
N GLN A 13 -5.47 -7.29 11.04
CA GLN A 13 -6.41 -8.41 11.03
C GLN A 13 -7.82 -7.97 10.62
N LYS A 14 -8.30 -6.84 11.13
CA LYS A 14 -9.60 -6.28 10.76
C LYS A 14 -9.63 -5.86 9.29
N MET A 15 -8.57 -5.25 8.80
CA MET A 15 -8.47 -4.86 7.39
C MET A 15 -8.56 -6.08 6.48
N VAL A 16 -7.83 -7.15 6.79
CA VAL A 16 -7.87 -8.41 6.03
C VAL A 16 -9.24 -9.05 6.13
N ALA A 17 -9.79 -9.15 7.34
CA ALA A 17 -11.10 -9.78 7.56
C ALA A 17 -12.24 -9.10 6.80
N SER A 18 -12.13 -7.79 6.57
CA SER A 18 -13.14 -7.02 5.84
C SER A 18 -12.92 -6.97 4.33
N THR A 19 -11.92 -7.69 3.80
CA THR A 19 -11.58 -7.68 2.38
C THR A 19 -12.07 -8.97 1.70
N ASP A 20 -12.95 -8.83 0.71
CA ASP A 20 -13.42 -9.97 -0.09
C ASP A 20 -12.35 -10.44 -1.07
N ARG A 21 -11.69 -9.51 -1.72
CA ARG A 21 -10.60 -9.78 -2.63
C ARG A 21 -9.63 -8.61 -2.65
N GLY A 22 -8.36 -8.89 -2.47
CA GLY A 22 -7.36 -7.85 -2.46
C GLY A 22 -5.95 -8.39 -2.36
N LEU A 23 -5.02 -7.48 -2.17
CA LEU A 23 -3.61 -7.79 -2.00
C LEU A 23 -3.11 -7.18 -0.70
N LEU A 24 -2.40 -7.98 0.07
CA LEU A 24 -1.65 -7.50 1.24
C LEU A 24 -0.24 -7.16 0.77
N VAL A 25 0.08 -5.88 0.78
CA VAL A 25 1.35 -5.35 0.32
C VAL A 25 2.23 -5.07 1.53
N THR A 26 3.42 -5.63 1.55
CA THR A 26 4.37 -5.42 2.65
C THR A 26 5.36 -4.33 2.36
N ARG A 27 5.69 -4.11 1.10
CA ARG A 27 6.62 -3.06 0.72
C ARG A 27 6.38 -2.61 -0.71
N LEU A 28 6.54 -1.29 -0.94
CA LEU A 28 6.62 -0.68 -2.26
C LEU A 28 8.03 -0.14 -2.43
N TRP A 29 8.56 -0.25 -3.64
CA TRP A 29 9.90 0.25 -3.94
C TRP A 29 10.02 0.73 -5.37
N TYR A 30 11.16 1.34 -5.68
CA TYR A 30 11.45 1.86 -7.01
C TYR A 30 10.42 2.90 -7.46
N ILE A 31 9.99 3.73 -6.52
CA ILE A 31 8.90 4.66 -6.71
C ILE A 31 9.41 5.91 -7.43
N ARG A 32 8.72 6.30 -8.52
CA ARG A 32 9.05 7.49 -9.30
C ARG A 32 7.79 8.26 -9.64
N GLU A 33 7.88 9.59 -9.65
CA GLU A 33 6.81 10.44 -10.11
C GLU A 33 6.80 10.45 -11.65
N VAL A 34 5.65 10.16 -12.25
CA VAL A 34 5.46 10.15 -13.71
C VAL A 34 4.57 11.29 -14.20
N ASP A 35 3.73 11.85 -13.33
CA ASP A 35 2.90 13.01 -13.65
C ASP A 35 2.81 13.90 -12.41
N PRO A 36 3.48 15.08 -12.44
CA PRO A 36 3.48 15.96 -11.28
C PRO A 36 2.14 16.68 -11.05
N TYR A 37 1.33 16.84 -12.07
CA TYR A 37 0.02 17.50 -11.93
C TYR A 37 -1.01 16.58 -11.27
N GLU A 38 -1.08 15.34 -11.74
CA GLU A 38 -1.99 14.33 -11.22
C GLU A 38 -1.40 13.58 -10.04
N LYS A 39 -0.15 13.85 -9.69
CA LYS A 39 0.59 13.15 -8.64
C LYS A 39 0.59 11.65 -8.83
N VAL A 40 0.80 11.20 -10.07
CA VAL A 40 0.88 9.78 -10.39
C VAL A 40 2.29 9.27 -10.12
N MET A 41 2.35 8.22 -9.32
CA MET A 41 3.59 7.53 -9.00
C MET A 41 3.59 6.16 -9.65
N THR A 42 4.74 5.73 -10.15
CA THR A 42 4.96 4.36 -10.60
C THR A 42 5.91 3.66 -9.63
N GLY A 43 5.81 2.35 -9.54
CA GLY A 43 6.69 1.56 -8.69
C GLY A 43 6.32 0.09 -8.75
N MET A 44 6.85 -0.67 -7.81
CA MET A 44 6.65 -2.11 -7.72
C MET A 44 6.44 -2.54 -6.28
N THR A 45 5.71 -3.65 -6.09
CA THR A 45 5.68 -4.35 -4.81
C THR A 45 6.96 -5.17 -4.64
N ARG A 46 7.35 -5.41 -3.40
CA ARG A 46 8.55 -6.18 -3.07
C ARG A 46 8.44 -6.82 -1.68
N ASP A 47 9.26 -7.84 -1.45
CA ASP A 47 9.48 -8.47 -0.14
C ASP A 47 8.24 -9.18 0.41
N GLY A 48 7.36 -9.61 -0.46
CA GLY A 48 6.18 -10.37 -0.10
C GLY A 48 4.90 -9.65 -0.49
N LEU A 49 4.14 -10.30 -1.33
CA LEU A 49 2.81 -9.89 -1.72
C LEU A 49 1.88 -11.07 -1.52
N PHE A 50 0.75 -10.86 -0.88
CA PHE A 50 -0.15 -11.93 -0.52
C PHE A 50 -1.55 -11.66 -1.05
N LEU A 51 -2.17 -12.71 -1.58
CA LEU A 51 -3.56 -12.65 -2.03
C LEU A 51 -4.48 -12.78 -0.82
N VAL A 52 -5.45 -11.89 -0.74
CA VAL A 52 -6.51 -11.92 0.28
C VAL A 52 -7.81 -12.29 -0.42
N GLU A 53 -8.47 -13.33 0.08
CA GLU A 53 -9.78 -13.75 -0.42
C GLU A 53 -10.69 -14.11 0.77
N ASN A 54 -11.93 -13.62 0.71
CA ASN A 54 -12.96 -13.93 1.72
C ASN A 54 -12.49 -13.65 3.14
N GLY A 55 -11.78 -12.56 3.34
CA GLY A 55 -11.37 -12.11 4.66
C GLY A 55 -10.16 -12.82 5.25
N ARG A 56 -9.35 -13.49 4.42
CA ARG A 56 -8.16 -14.18 4.90
C ARG A 56 -7.06 -14.22 3.84
N VAL A 57 -5.83 -14.39 4.29
CA VAL A 57 -4.70 -14.57 3.39
C VAL A 57 -4.78 -15.95 2.76
N ALA A 58 -4.94 -16.00 1.43
CA ALA A 58 -5.11 -17.23 0.68
C ALA A 58 -3.78 -17.81 0.17
N GLY A 59 -2.76 -16.98 0.00
CA GLY A 59 -1.45 -17.45 -0.46
C GLY A 59 -0.57 -16.30 -0.93
N ALA A 60 0.62 -16.65 -1.40
CA ALA A 60 1.54 -15.67 -1.96
C ALA A 60 1.15 -15.32 -3.39
N ALA A 61 1.46 -14.10 -3.79
CA ALA A 61 1.25 -13.61 -5.14
C ALA A 61 2.57 -13.12 -5.72
N ARG A 62 2.65 -13.01 -7.04
CA ARG A 62 3.78 -12.40 -7.72
C ARG A 62 3.75 -10.90 -7.51
N ASN A 63 4.91 -10.27 -7.54
CA ASN A 63 4.98 -8.82 -7.44
C ASN A 63 4.35 -8.14 -8.64
N PHE A 64 3.76 -6.97 -8.40
CA PHE A 64 3.12 -6.15 -9.40
C PHE A 64 3.82 -4.81 -9.55
N ARG A 65 3.77 -4.27 -10.75
CA ARG A 65 3.99 -2.84 -10.98
C ARG A 65 2.69 -2.09 -10.67
N PHE A 66 2.83 -0.81 -10.35
CA PHE A 66 1.65 0.04 -10.15
C PHE A 66 1.87 1.42 -10.79
N ASN A 67 0.76 2.03 -11.16
CA ASN A 67 0.66 3.45 -11.50
C ASN A 67 -0.51 3.99 -10.71
N GLN A 68 -0.25 4.85 -9.76
CA GLN A 68 -1.28 5.29 -8.83
C GLN A 68 -1.21 6.78 -8.58
N SER A 69 -2.32 7.48 -8.77
CA SER A 69 -2.48 8.84 -8.29
C SER A 69 -2.52 8.83 -6.75
N LEU A 70 -1.65 9.61 -6.12
CA LEU A 70 -1.65 9.74 -4.66
C LEU A 70 -2.95 10.36 -4.15
N ILE A 71 -3.51 11.29 -4.92
CA ILE A 71 -4.78 11.95 -4.57
C ILE A 71 -5.92 10.94 -4.56
N GLU A 72 -6.01 10.12 -5.61
CA GLU A 72 -7.02 9.06 -5.66
C GLU A 72 -6.83 8.02 -4.57
N MET A 73 -5.59 7.64 -4.31
CA MET A 73 -5.27 6.69 -3.25
C MET A 73 -5.78 7.20 -1.90
N LEU A 74 -5.48 8.44 -1.56
CA LEU A 74 -5.92 9.03 -0.29
C LEU A 74 -7.44 9.15 -0.20
N ASN A 75 -8.11 9.43 -1.32
CA ASN A 75 -9.56 9.47 -1.37
C ASN A 75 -10.22 8.09 -1.23
N ASN A 76 -9.47 7.04 -1.52
CA ASN A 76 -9.96 5.66 -1.49
C ASN A 76 -9.55 4.90 -0.23
N VAL A 77 -8.98 5.56 0.75
CA VAL A 77 -8.65 4.93 2.03
C VAL A 77 -9.93 4.57 2.78
N GLU A 78 -10.09 3.30 3.10
CA GLU A 78 -11.25 2.79 3.83
C GLU A 78 -10.96 2.64 5.32
N LEU A 79 -9.77 2.18 5.68
CA LEU A 79 -9.37 1.95 7.06
C LEU A 79 -7.92 2.39 7.27
N LEU A 80 -7.67 2.89 8.47
CA LEU A 80 -6.32 3.25 8.93
C LEU A 80 -5.99 2.49 10.21
N GLY A 81 -4.79 1.94 10.26
CA GLY A 81 -4.27 1.34 11.48
C GLY A 81 -3.63 2.38 12.40
N PRO A 82 -3.18 1.94 13.58
CA PRO A 82 -2.38 2.80 14.44
C PRO A 82 -1.11 3.25 13.73
N ALA A 83 -0.71 4.49 13.94
CA ALA A 83 0.54 4.99 13.39
C ALA A 83 1.72 4.30 14.08
N VAL A 84 2.65 3.81 13.28
CA VAL A 84 3.85 3.12 13.74
C VAL A 84 5.08 3.75 13.12
N ARG A 85 6.21 3.61 13.80
CA ARG A 85 7.48 4.09 13.28
C ARG A 85 7.94 3.20 12.13
N ALA A 86 8.33 3.84 11.02
CA ALA A 86 8.80 3.14 9.83
C ALA A 86 9.96 3.88 9.21
N THR A 87 10.74 3.17 8.39
CA THR A 87 11.81 3.77 7.59
C THR A 87 11.59 3.45 6.13
N GLY A 88 11.84 4.42 5.27
CA GLY A 88 11.79 4.24 3.83
C GLY A 88 13.15 4.46 3.19
N GLU A 89 13.23 4.22 1.90
CA GLU A 89 14.48 4.37 1.16
C GLU A 89 14.99 5.81 1.14
N GLU A 90 14.08 6.76 1.05
CA GLU A 90 14.40 8.19 0.94
C GLU A 90 14.00 9.00 2.17
N ALA A 91 13.35 8.37 3.13
CA ALA A 91 12.94 9.02 4.37
C ALA A 91 13.60 8.33 5.55
N PHE A 92 14.28 9.10 6.39
CA PHE A 92 15.03 8.53 7.51
C PHE A 92 14.13 8.02 8.62
N GLU A 93 13.09 8.76 8.94
CA GLU A 93 12.11 8.37 9.94
C GLU A 93 10.72 8.82 9.52
N MET A 94 9.75 7.94 9.75
CA MET A 94 8.34 8.22 9.50
C MET A 94 7.51 7.61 10.61
N VAL A 95 6.38 8.23 10.88
CA VAL A 95 5.32 7.64 11.71
C VAL A 95 4.09 7.56 10.82
N VAL A 96 3.75 6.34 10.38
CA VAL A 96 2.70 6.12 9.39
C VAL A 96 1.85 4.91 9.77
N PRO A 97 0.56 4.91 9.41
CA PRO A 97 -0.32 3.78 9.64
C PRO A 97 -0.29 2.80 8.49
N ALA A 98 -0.69 1.55 8.76
CA ALA A 98 -1.15 0.67 7.69
C ALA A 98 -2.47 1.22 7.14
N MET A 99 -2.74 0.97 5.86
CA MET A 99 -3.93 1.47 5.18
C MET A 99 -4.62 0.36 4.42
N LYS A 100 -5.96 0.35 4.45
CA LYS A 100 -6.75 -0.39 3.49
C LYS A 100 -7.25 0.60 2.45
N VAL A 101 -6.86 0.39 1.19
CA VAL A 101 -7.16 1.29 0.08
C VAL A 101 -7.97 0.54 -0.97
N ARG A 102 -9.08 1.14 -1.39
CA ARG A 102 -9.93 0.63 -2.45
C ARG A 102 -9.36 1.01 -3.81
N ASP A 103 -9.46 0.08 -4.77
CA ASP A 103 -9.16 0.33 -6.18
C ASP A 103 -7.75 0.87 -6.45
N PHE A 104 -6.76 0.35 -5.73
CA PHE A 104 -5.37 0.68 -6.00
C PHE A 104 -4.95 0.13 -7.37
N HIS A 105 -4.31 0.95 -8.19
CA HIS A 105 -4.07 0.64 -9.58
C HIS A 105 -2.76 -0.13 -9.80
N PHE A 106 -2.85 -1.45 -9.77
CA PHE A 106 -1.76 -2.33 -10.20
C PHE A 106 -1.83 -2.51 -11.71
N SER A 107 -0.71 -2.37 -12.39
CA SER A 107 -0.70 -2.35 -13.86
C SER A 107 -0.32 -3.70 -14.49
N GLU A 108 0.71 -4.36 -13.97
CA GLU A 108 1.16 -5.64 -14.55
C GLU A 108 1.98 -6.43 -13.55
N VAL A 109 2.07 -7.73 -13.76
CA VAL A 109 2.93 -8.62 -12.97
C VAL A 109 4.39 -8.38 -13.36
N THR A 110 5.27 -8.26 -12.39
CA THR A 110 6.71 -8.14 -12.64
C THR A 110 7.29 -9.49 -13.06
N LYS A 111 8.45 -9.45 -13.72
CA LYS A 111 9.15 -10.66 -14.16
C LYS A 111 10.09 -11.23 -13.10
N PHE A 112 10.18 -10.57 -11.97
CA PHE A 112 11.12 -10.97 -10.91
C PHE A 112 10.53 -10.76 -9.52
#